data_1c6ac6d3e0773832225c0193e42f49e4
#
_entry.id   1c6ac6d3e0773832225c0193e42f49e4
#
_cell.length_a   1.000
_cell.length_b   1.000
_cell.length_c   1.000
_cell.angle_alpha   90.00
_cell.angle_beta   90.00
_cell.angle_gamma   90.00
#
_symmetry.space_group_name_H-M   'P 1'
#
loop_
_entity.id
_entity.type
_entity.pdbx_description
1 polymer ?
#
loop_
_entity_poly.entity_id
_entity_poly.type
_entity_poly.pdbx_seq_one_letter_code
_entity_poly.pdbx_strand_id
1 'polypeptide(L)'
;MQQLKLPELFSSLPIPWNCAVALPELPVHGIQFDSRKVTPGDIFVAFTGGNIDGHDFIDSAINHGALAVVGTRDIGNLSVPYIKVGDSREALAYLSSSFFDNPA
;
A
#
# COMPACT_ATOMS: atom_id res chain seq x y z
N MET A 1 10.54 19.97 3.82
CA MET A 1 10.08 18.96 2.89
C MET A 1 8.75 18.37 3.35
N GLN A 2 7.84 18.24 2.45
CA GLN A 2 6.54 17.63 2.75
C GLN A 2 6.53 16.21 2.25
N GLN A 3 6.03 15.32 3.09
CA GLN A 3 5.75 13.96 2.65
C GLN A 3 4.36 13.91 2.03
N LEU A 4 4.21 13.05 1.02
CA LEU A 4 2.88 12.77 0.48
C LEU A 4 2.03 12.10 1.54
N LYS A 5 0.81 12.57 1.69
CA LYS A 5 -0.17 11.91 2.55
C LYS A 5 -0.84 10.79 1.78
N LEU A 6 -1.40 9.86 2.52
CA LEU A 6 -2.02 8.67 1.95
C LEU A 6 -3.08 9.00 0.88
N PRO A 7 -4.04 9.90 1.13
CA PRO A 7 -5.03 10.24 0.09
C PRO A 7 -4.40 10.87 -1.15
N GLU A 8 -3.38 11.72 -0.96
CA GLU A 8 -2.71 12.37 -2.08
C GLU A 8 -2.01 11.37 -2.98
N LEU A 9 -1.36 10.38 -2.37
CA LEU A 9 -0.65 9.36 -3.14
C LEU A 9 -1.60 8.54 -4.00
N PHE A 10 -2.72 8.11 -3.43
CA PHE A 10 -3.69 7.31 -4.17
C PHE A 10 -4.51 8.12 -5.16
N SER A 11 -4.74 9.40 -4.89
CA SER A 11 -5.50 10.24 -5.83
C SER A 11 -4.75 10.44 -7.15
N SER A 12 -3.44 10.30 -7.17
CA SER A 12 -2.63 10.40 -8.38
C SER A 12 -2.48 9.09 -9.14
N LEU A 13 -3.02 7.99 -8.58
CA LEU A 13 -2.88 6.67 -9.17
C LEU A 13 -3.75 6.54 -10.43
N PRO A 14 -3.15 6.27 -11.61
CA PRO A 14 -3.91 6.26 -12.86
C PRO A 14 -4.67 4.96 -13.14
N ILE A 15 -4.68 4.04 -12.22
CA ILE A 15 -5.38 2.76 -12.35
C ILE A 15 -6.57 2.73 -11.40
N PRO A 16 -7.61 1.93 -11.69
CA PRO A 16 -8.74 1.80 -10.78
C PRO A 16 -8.32 1.19 -9.44
N TRP A 17 -8.84 1.74 -8.38
CA TRP A 17 -8.64 1.18 -7.04
C TRP A 17 -9.90 1.39 -6.22
N ASN A 18 -10.04 0.57 -5.18
CA ASN A 18 -11.21 0.61 -4.32
C ASN A 18 -10.78 0.41 -2.87
N CYS A 19 -11.37 1.20 -1.99
CA CYS A 19 -11.13 1.09 -0.55
C CYS A 19 -12.45 1.28 0.18
N ALA A 20 -12.74 0.39 1.12
CA ALA A 20 -14.01 0.41 1.85
C ALA A 20 -14.09 1.53 2.88
N VAL A 21 -12.98 2.12 3.27
CA VAL A 21 -12.92 3.16 4.29
C VAL A 21 -12.22 4.39 3.72
N ALA A 22 -12.48 5.55 4.34
CA ALA A 22 -11.77 6.77 3.96
C ALA A 22 -10.28 6.63 4.31
N LEU A 23 -9.43 7.14 3.43
CA LEU A 23 -7.99 7.11 3.66
C LEU A 23 -7.61 8.22 4.66
N PRO A 24 -6.91 7.88 5.75
CA PRO A 24 -6.50 8.89 6.71
C PRO A 24 -5.43 9.82 6.11
N GLU A 25 -5.47 11.07 6.48
CA GLU A 25 -4.50 12.06 6.00
C GLU A 25 -3.21 11.96 6.81
N LEU A 26 -2.54 10.82 6.69
CA LEU A 26 -1.28 10.56 7.38
C LEU A 26 -0.15 10.50 6.36
N PRO A 27 1.05 10.97 6.73
CA PRO A 27 2.17 10.94 5.81
C PRO A 27 2.62 9.52 5.53
N VAL A 28 2.98 9.25 4.29
CA VAL A 28 3.51 7.95 3.86
C VAL A 28 5.01 7.96 4.08
N HIS A 29 5.51 7.03 4.85
CA HIS A 29 6.94 6.91 5.14
C HIS A 29 7.69 6.23 4.00
N GLY A 30 7.12 5.17 3.45
CA GLY A 30 7.73 4.44 2.35
C GLY A 30 6.76 3.40 1.79
N ILE A 31 7.25 2.63 0.84
CA ILE A 31 6.47 1.58 0.18
C ILE A 31 7.29 0.31 0.21
N GLN A 32 6.72 -0.78 0.71
CA GLN A 32 7.39 -2.06 0.83
C GLN A 32 6.55 -3.17 0.24
N PHE A 33 7.19 -4.15 -0.35
CA PHE A 33 6.53 -5.38 -0.80
C PHE A 33 7.06 -6.62 -0.07
N ASP A 34 7.93 -6.43 0.90
CA ASP A 34 8.40 -7.49 1.80
C ASP A 34 7.92 -7.13 3.20
N SER A 35 7.05 -7.96 3.78
CA SER A 35 6.46 -7.69 5.08
C SER A 35 7.50 -7.54 6.19
N ARG A 36 8.65 -8.19 6.05
CA ARG A 36 9.72 -8.12 7.04
C ARG A 36 10.43 -6.77 7.06
N LYS A 37 10.31 -6.01 5.97
CA LYS A 37 10.95 -4.69 5.84
C LYS A 37 10.01 -3.54 6.15
N VAL A 38 8.75 -3.84 6.44
CA VAL A 38 7.77 -2.81 6.77
C VAL A 38 8.15 -2.14 8.09
N THR A 39 8.08 -0.83 8.12
CA THR A 39 8.25 -0.03 9.32
C THR A 39 7.03 0.88 9.48
N PRO A 40 6.82 1.48 10.67
CA PRO A 40 5.63 2.32 10.87
C PRO A 40 5.50 3.41 9.83
N GLY A 41 4.30 3.52 9.25
CA GLY A 41 4.02 4.51 8.22
C GLY A 41 4.23 4.02 6.79
N ASP A 42 4.73 2.80 6.59
CA ASP A 42 4.91 2.24 5.26
C ASP A 42 3.60 1.69 4.69
N ILE A 43 3.50 1.73 3.36
CA ILE A 43 2.45 1.01 2.65
C ILE A 43 3.00 -0.36 2.27
N PHE A 44 2.25 -1.41 2.57
CA PHE A 44 2.61 -2.77 2.16
C PHE A 44 1.83 -3.14 0.90
N VAL A 45 2.55 -3.56 -0.14
CA VAL A 45 1.94 -4.03 -1.38
C VAL A 45 2.07 -5.56 -1.44
N ALA A 46 0.92 -6.25 -1.42
CA ALA A 46 0.88 -7.70 -1.43
C ALA A 46 0.94 -8.22 -2.86
N PHE A 47 1.98 -8.99 -3.17
CA PHE A 47 2.15 -9.62 -4.47
C PHE A 47 1.73 -11.08 -4.44
N THR A 48 1.20 -11.55 -5.57
CA THR A 48 1.02 -12.97 -5.82
C THR A 48 2.03 -13.40 -6.88
N GLY A 49 2.73 -14.51 -6.64
CA GLY A 49 3.66 -15.01 -7.65
C GLY A 49 4.33 -16.28 -7.20
N GLY A 50 4.52 -17.22 -8.13
CA GLY A 50 5.11 -18.50 -7.81
C GLY A 50 4.36 -19.23 -6.73
N ASN A 51 5.08 -19.66 -5.70
CA ASN A 51 4.49 -20.39 -4.56
C ASN A 51 4.17 -19.46 -3.39
N ILE A 52 4.39 -18.17 -3.54
CA ILE A 52 4.21 -17.20 -2.45
C ILE A 52 3.09 -16.24 -2.80
N ASP A 53 2.18 -16.07 -1.86
CA ASP A 53 1.12 -15.08 -1.95
C ASP A 53 1.36 -14.03 -0.87
N GLY A 54 1.66 -12.80 -1.31
CA GLY A 54 1.92 -11.70 -0.37
C GLY A 54 0.74 -11.41 0.55
N HIS A 55 -0.47 -11.79 0.14
CA HIS A 55 -1.65 -11.62 1.00
C HIS A 55 -1.55 -12.41 2.30
N ASP A 56 -0.80 -13.51 2.30
CA ASP A 56 -0.57 -14.30 3.51
C ASP A 56 0.29 -13.58 4.54
N PHE A 57 0.96 -12.49 4.14
CA PHE A 57 1.85 -11.72 5.00
C PHE A 57 1.27 -10.38 5.43
N ILE A 58 -0.01 -10.13 5.14
CA ILE A 58 -0.66 -8.87 5.49
C ILE A 58 -0.64 -8.65 7.01
N ASP A 59 -0.97 -9.68 7.78
CA ASP A 59 -0.97 -9.55 9.24
C ASP A 59 0.43 -9.20 9.77
N SER A 60 1.45 -9.82 9.20
CA SER A 60 2.83 -9.52 9.56
C SER A 60 3.18 -8.06 9.25
N ALA A 61 2.77 -7.58 8.07
CA ALA A 61 3.02 -6.19 7.69
C ALA A 61 2.32 -5.22 8.65
N ILE A 62 1.08 -5.51 9.02
CA ILE A 62 0.34 -4.68 9.97
C ILE A 62 1.04 -4.67 11.33
N ASN A 63 1.52 -5.83 11.77
CA ASN A 63 2.25 -5.93 13.03
C ASN A 63 3.56 -5.13 13.01
N HIS A 64 4.13 -4.92 11.84
CA HIS A 64 5.33 -4.09 11.68
C HIS A 64 5.02 -2.60 11.52
N GLY A 65 3.74 -2.23 11.50
CA GLY A 65 3.34 -0.84 11.46
C GLY A 65 2.85 -0.33 10.12
N ALA A 66 2.44 -1.21 9.20
CA ALA A 66 1.92 -0.79 7.91
C ALA A 66 0.78 0.20 8.08
N LEU A 67 0.87 1.32 7.37
CA LEU A 67 -0.15 2.37 7.39
C LEU A 67 -1.38 1.94 6.58
N ALA A 68 -1.14 1.23 5.48
CA ALA A 68 -2.19 0.73 4.59
C ALA A 68 -1.64 -0.47 3.83
N VAL A 69 -2.53 -1.25 3.25
CA VAL A 69 -2.18 -2.44 2.49
C VAL A 69 -2.82 -2.34 1.10
N VAL A 70 -2.05 -2.68 0.07
CA VAL A 70 -2.54 -2.77 -1.31
C VAL A 70 -2.51 -4.24 -1.71
N GLY A 71 -3.60 -4.71 -2.31
CA GLY A 71 -3.67 -6.08 -2.78
C GLY A 71 -4.72 -6.26 -3.87
N THR A 72 -4.86 -7.50 -4.35
CA THR A 72 -5.76 -7.81 -5.45
C THR A 72 -6.92 -8.72 -5.05
N ARG A 73 -6.89 -9.26 -3.85
CA ARG A 73 -7.92 -10.17 -3.35
C ARG A 73 -8.95 -9.45 -2.50
N ASP A 74 -10.13 -10.05 -2.40
CA ASP A 74 -11.12 -9.62 -1.43
C ASP A 74 -10.71 -10.11 -0.07
N ILE A 75 -10.39 -9.18 0.81
CA ILE A 75 -9.96 -9.48 2.18
C ILE A 75 -10.97 -8.88 3.14
N GLY A 76 -11.25 -9.56 4.22
CA GLY A 76 -12.15 -9.05 5.24
C GLY A 76 -11.60 -7.80 5.93
N ASN A 77 -12.24 -7.40 7.00
CA ASN A 77 -11.85 -6.19 7.70
C ASN A 77 -10.44 -6.28 8.27
N LEU A 78 -9.67 -5.24 8.03
CA LEU A 78 -8.33 -5.08 8.61
C LEU A 78 -8.34 -3.87 9.54
N SER A 79 -7.33 -3.79 10.40
CA SER A 79 -7.15 -2.63 11.27
C SER A 79 -6.64 -1.40 10.55
N VAL A 80 -6.20 -1.55 9.30
CA VAL A 80 -5.72 -0.46 8.44
C VAL A 80 -6.49 -0.47 7.13
N PRO A 81 -6.50 0.64 6.37
CA PRO A 81 -7.14 0.64 5.06
C PRO A 81 -6.55 -0.40 4.12
N TYR A 82 -7.41 -1.10 3.41
CA TYR A 82 -7.02 -2.06 2.39
C TYR A 82 -7.47 -1.53 1.03
N ILE A 83 -6.53 -1.29 0.15
CA ILE A 83 -6.79 -0.75 -1.19
C ILE A 83 -6.72 -1.90 -2.20
N LYS A 84 -7.85 -2.22 -2.79
CA LYS A 84 -7.91 -3.30 -3.79
C LYS A 84 -7.64 -2.73 -5.17
N VAL A 85 -6.73 -3.37 -5.90
CA VAL A 85 -6.35 -3.00 -7.27
C VAL A 85 -6.43 -4.23 -8.15
N GLY A 86 -6.34 -4.02 -9.47
CA GLY A 86 -6.36 -5.14 -10.42
C GLY A 86 -5.02 -5.85 -10.56
N ASP A 87 -3.93 -5.12 -10.34
CA ASP A 87 -2.57 -5.66 -10.48
C ASP A 87 -1.66 -4.97 -9.48
N SER A 88 -1.14 -5.73 -8.52
CA SER A 88 -0.28 -5.19 -7.48
C SER A 88 1.05 -4.67 -8.01
N ARG A 89 1.61 -5.30 -9.05
CA ARG A 89 2.87 -4.84 -9.64
C ARG A 89 2.70 -3.50 -10.33
N GLU A 90 1.59 -3.34 -11.06
CA GLU A 90 1.26 -2.08 -11.70
C GLU A 90 1.04 -1.00 -10.65
N ALA A 91 0.30 -1.32 -9.60
CA ALA A 91 0.07 -0.38 -8.51
C ALA A 91 1.39 0.02 -7.86
N LEU A 92 2.27 -0.94 -7.58
CA LEU A 92 3.58 -0.65 -6.98
C LEU A 92 4.39 0.30 -7.88
N ALA A 93 4.40 0.06 -9.19
CA ALA A 93 5.15 0.89 -10.11
C ALA A 93 4.67 2.35 -10.07
N TYR A 94 3.36 2.56 -10.12
CA TYR A 94 2.81 3.91 -10.08
C TYR A 94 2.96 4.56 -8.71
N LEU A 95 2.74 3.82 -7.64
CA LEU A 95 2.89 4.35 -6.29
C LEU A 95 4.34 4.74 -6.02
N SER A 96 5.28 3.90 -6.42
CA SER A 96 6.70 4.20 -6.23
C SER A 96 7.12 5.41 -7.04
N SER A 97 6.66 5.51 -8.28
CA SER A 97 6.96 6.66 -9.13
C SER A 97 6.42 7.95 -8.49
N SER A 98 5.17 7.94 -8.06
CA SER A 98 4.57 9.12 -7.43
C SER A 98 5.27 9.48 -6.13
N PHE A 99 5.65 8.48 -5.33
CA PHE A 99 6.28 8.71 -4.04
C PHE A 99 7.70 9.26 -4.19
N PHE A 100 8.51 8.62 -5.05
CA PHE A 100 9.92 8.98 -5.16
C PHE A 100 10.16 10.16 -6.12
N ASP A 101 9.26 10.41 -7.06
CA ASP A 101 9.38 11.52 -8.00
C ASP A 101 8.71 12.80 -7.50
N ASN A 102 8.10 12.76 -6.32
CA ASN A 102 7.45 13.92 -5.75
C ASN A 102 8.51 14.96 -5.38
N PRO A 103 8.46 16.15 -5.97
CA PRO A 103 9.49 17.17 -5.72
C PRO A 103 9.44 17.81 -4.35
N ALA A 104 8.47 17.45 -3.56
CA ALA A 104 8.28 17.92 -2.18
C ALA A 104 8.69 19.36 -1.94
#